data_1f97a2a3ea77c5111e82b172791e6b24
#
_entry.id   1f97a2a3ea77c5111e82b172791e6b24
#
_cell.length_a   1.000
_cell.length_b   1.000
_cell.length_c   1.000
_cell.angle_alpha   90.00
_cell.angle_beta   90.00
_cell.angle_gamma   90.00
#
_symmetry.space_group_name_H-M   'P 1'
#
loop_
_entity.id
_entity.type
_entity.pdbx_description
1 polymer ?
#
loop_
_entity_poly.entity_id
_entity_poly.type
_entity_poly.pdbx_seq_one_letter_code
_entity_poly.pdbx_strand_id
1 'polypeptide(L)'
;MRKNLESIYSLSSYQFDLPRELIAQYPVEPRDKCRLLVVDRKTGQLSDHIFSDLPAFITEGDVLVLNETRVIPARLLGNKESGGAVEILLLSKKEAGWEALVKPARRLSPGSRVIFPHTTVQVEIIDDTGIPGGRLVRFIDCADEERFIHEIGRMPLPPYINRPADIHDHECYQTVYARQAGSVAAPTAGLHFTPELLQQLTDKGVEIARLLLHVGLGTFRPVVVEDIRQHKMHEEHYEITPDTAHQLNQARQKGKRVIAVGTTVVRTLETIYQQGYHPGQGETNKFIYPGYRFQGVDALLTNFHLPGSSLLMLVAALAGIELTRHAYQHAIREGYRFFSYGDAMLII
;
A
#
# COMPACT_ATOMS: atom_id res chain seq x y z
N MET A 1 -31.46 4.40 -16.42
CA MET A 1 -30.05 4.85 -16.48
C MET A 1 -29.61 5.78 -15.32
N ARG A 2 -30.35 6.87 -14.99
CA ARG A 2 -29.94 7.79 -13.90
C ARG A 2 -29.90 7.15 -12.51
N LYS A 3 -30.85 6.27 -12.12
CA LYS A 3 -30.86 5.58 -10.82
C LYS A 3 -29.64 4.67 -10.60
N ASN A 4 -29.11 4.02 -11.65
CA ASN A 4 -27.89 3.18 -11.55
C ASN A 4 -26.60 4.01 -11.42
N LEU A 5 -26.56 5.22 -11.99
CA LEU A 5 -25.40 6.11 -11.88
C LEU A 5 -25.24 6.72 -10.48
N GLU A 6 -26.36 6.99 -9.77
CA GLU A 6 -26.30 7.44 -8.37
C GLU A 6 -25.82 6.33 -7.42
N SER A 7 -26.15 5.07 -7.71
CA SER A 7 -25.72 3.95 -6.86
C SER A 7 -24.21 3.69 -6.88
N ILE A 8 -23.52 3.93 -7.99
CA ILE A 8 -22.07 3.69 -8.08
C ILE A 8 -21.24 4.67 -7.24
N TYR A 9 -21.80 5.80 -6.83
CA TYR A 9 -21.14 6.76 -5.96
C TYR A 9 -21.53 6.60 -4.48
N SER A 10 -22.44 5.68 -4.15
CA SER A 10 -22.77 5.38 -2.77
C SER A 10 -21.75 4.42 -2.14
N LEU A 11 -21.28 4.75 -0.94
CA LEU A 11 -20.38 3.88 -0.16
C LEU A 11 -20.97 2.47 0.02
N SER A 12 -22.30 2.36 0.13
CA SER A 12 -22.98 1.07 0.28
C SER A 12 -22.76 0.10 -0.89
N SER A 13 -22.45 0.60 -2.09
CA SER A 13 -22.17 -0.24 -3.27
C SER A 13 -20.84 -1.00 -3.16
N TYR A 14 -19.99 -0.61 -2.23
CA TYR A 14 -18.67 -1.21 -1.95
C TYR A 14 -18.62 -1.98 -0.64
N GLN A 15 -19.79 -2.21 -0.01
CA GLN A 15 -19.91 -3.02 1.18
C GLN A 15 -20.16 -4.49 0.82
N PHE A 16 -19.55 -5.37 1.57
CA PHE A 16 -19.78 -6.82 1.54
C PHE A 16 -19.42 -7.43 2.89
N ASP A 17 -20.01 -8.56 3.20
CA ASP A 17 -19.70 -9.30 4.42
C ASP A 17 -18.39 -10.07 4.22
N LEU A 18 -17.38 -9.74 5.04
CA LEU A 18 -16.10 -10.42 5.07
C LEU A 18 -15.94 -11.19 6.37
N PRO A 19 -15.90 -12.53 6.34
CA PRO A 19 -15.59 -13.33 7.51
C PRO A 19 -14.21 -12.98 8.08
N ARG A 20 -14.14 -12.76 9.39
CA ARG A 20 -12.90 -12.31 10.04
C ARG A 20 -11.76 -13.32 9.92
N GLU A 21 -12.07 -14.59 9.86
CA GLU A 21 -11.14 -15.70 9.68
C GLU A 21 -10.41 -15.68 8.33
N LEU A 22 -10.97 -15.01 7.33
CA LEU A 22 -10.30 -14.81 6.03
C LEU A 22 -9.26 -13.69 6.05
N ILE A 23 -9.19 -12.89 7.11
CA ILE A 23 -8.17 -11.85 7.24
C ILE A 23 -6.85 -12.48 7.66
N ALA A 24 -5.88 -12.53 6.76
CA ALA A 24 -4.60 -13.17 6.99
C ALA A 24 -3.80 -12.47 8.09
N GLN A 25 -3.39 -13.22 9.12
CA GLN A 25 -2.55 -12.72 10.21
C GLN A 25 -1.06 -12.99 9.98
N TYR A 26 -0.71 -13.94 9.11
CA TYR A 26 0.64 -14.34 8.72
C TYR A 26 0.71 -14.57 7.22
N PRO A 27 1.88 -14.32 6.59
CA PRO A 27 2.07 -14.66 5.18
C PRO A 27 2.06 -16.18 4.94
N VAL A 28 1.95 -16.58 3.68
CA VAL A 28 2.29 -17.94 3.25
C VAL A 28 3.80 -18.02 3.05
N GLU A 29 4.39 -19.16 3.38
CA GLU A 29 5.80 -19.46 3.10
C GLU A 29 5.92 -20.76 2.27
N PRO A 30 6.67 -20.70 1.16
CA PRO A 30 7.24 -19.52 0.53
C PRO A 30 6.16 -18.57 0.02
N ARG A 31 6.49 -17.26 -0.07
CA ARG A 31 5.51 -16.18 -0.31
C ARG A 31 4.80 -16.25 -1.67
N ASP A 32 5.41 -16.88 -2.68
CA ASP A 32 4.83 -17.12 -4.01
C ASP A 32 3.88 -18.32 -4.07
N LYS A 33 3.65 -19.00 -2.95
CA LYS A 33 2.66 -20.09 -2.82
C LYS A 33 1.29 -19.61 -2.34
N CYS A 34 1.10 -18.30 -2.15
CA CYS A 34 -0.24 -17.75 -1.98
C CYS A 34 -1.08 -17.97 -3.25
N ARG A 35 -2.39 -17.87 -3.12
CA ARG A 35 -3.31 -18.03 -4.26
C ARG A 35 -3.31 -16.77 -5.13
N LEU A 36 -3.62 -16.95 -6.41
CA LEU A 36 -3.79 -15.91 -7.40
C LEU A 36 -5.15 -16.08 -8.09
N LEU A 37 -6.06 -15.13 -7.92
CA LEU A 37 -7.29 -15.04 -8.70
C LEU A 37 -7.01 -14.20 -9.95
N VAL A 38 -7.15 -14.80 -11.13
CA VAL A 38 -7.06 -14.07 -12.40
C VAL A 38 -8.46 -13.65 -12.84
N VAL A 39 -8.61 -12.36 -13.13
CA VAL A 39 -9.86 -11.71 -13.56
C VAL A 39 -9.67 -11.18 -14.96
N ASP A 40 -10.27 -11.81 -15.95
CA ASP A 40 -10.29 -11.32 -17.33
C ASP A 40 -11.45 -10.35 -17.52
N ARG A 41 -11.13 -9.06 -17.70
CA ARG A 41 -12.13 -7.99 -17.87
C ARG A 41 -12.90 -8.07 -19.18
N LYS A 42 -12.32 -8.70 -20.20
CA LYS A 42 -12.95 -8.80 -21.52
C LYS A 42 -14.02 -9.89 -21.56
N THR A 43 -13.72 -11.00 -20.92
CA THR A 43 -14.62 -12.17 -20.92
C THR A 43 -15.48 -12.26 -19.67
N GLY A 44 -15.08 -11.59 -18.59
CA GLY A 44 -15.68 -11.71 -17.26
C GLY A 44 -15.33 -13.01 -16.54
N GLN A 45 -14.39 -13.80 -17.08
CA GLN A 45 -13.99 -15.08 -16.50
C GLN A 45 -13.08 -14.89 -15.28
N LEU A 46 -13.26 -15.78 -14.31
CA LEU A 46 -12.42 -15.95 -13.13
C LEU A 46 -11.70 -17.28 -13.21
N SER A 47 -10.42 -17.31 -12.85
CA SER A 47 -9.66 -18.56 -12.76
C SER A 47 -8.71 -18.56 -11.56
N ASP A 48 -8.68 -19.69 -10.85
CA ASP A 48 -7.91 -19.89 -9.63
C ASP A 48 -6.55 -20.49 -9.94
N HIS A 49 -5.49 -19.87 -9.43
CA HIS A 49 -4.09 -20.23 -9.62
C HIS A 49 -3.30 -20.06 -8.33
N ILE A 50 -2.01 -20.38 -8.39
CA ILE A 50 -1.02 -20.05 -7.37
C ILE A 50 -0.17 -18.89 -7.91
N PHE A 51 0.34 -18.01 -7.03
CA PHE A 51 1.06 -16.82 -7.45
C PHE A 51 2.29 -17.14 -8.31
N SER A 52 2.95 -18.27 -8.06
CA SER A 52 4.06 -18.76 -8.90
C SER A 52 3.68 -19.02 -10.36
N ASP A 53 2.37 -19.09 -10.70
CA ASP A 53 1.89 -19.25 -12.08
C ASP A 53 1.80 -17.88 -12.81
N LEU A 54 2.09 -16.77 -12.14
CA LEU A 54 2.04 -15.42 -12.72
C LEU A 54 2.72 -15.29 -14.08
N PRO A 55 3.88 -15.95 -14.36
CA PRO A 55 4.51 -15.89 -15.67
C PRO A 55 3.64 -16.40 -16.83
N ALA A 56 2.62 -17.22 -16.59
CA ALA A 56 1.69 -17.66 -17.62
C ALA A 56 0.80 -16.53 -18.18
N PHE A 57 0.58 -15.47 -17.41
CA PHE A 57 -0.34 -14.37 -17.73
C PHE A 57 0.38 -13.09 -18.22
N ILE A 58 1.71 -13.06 -18.11
CA ILE A 58 2.54 -11.93 -18.51
C ILE A 58 3.37 -12.35 -19.72
N THR A 59 3.41 -11.52 -20.75
CA THR A 59 4.06 -11.83 -22.02
C THR A 59 5.36 -11.06 -22.21
N GLU A 60 6.22 -11.53 -23.09
CA GLU A 60 7.45 -10.86 -23.46
C GLU A 60 7.21 -9.41 -23.89
N GLY A 61 7.99 -8.51 -23.35
CA GLY A 61 7.94 -7.07 -23.59
C GLY A 61 6.87 -6.32 -22.76
N ASP A 62 6.00 -7.00 -22.01
CA ASP A 62 5.20 -6.34 -21.00
C ASP A 62 6.10 -5.71 -19.93
N VAL A 63 5.68 -4.59 -19.36
CA VAL A 63 6.41 -3.93 -18.26
C VAL A 63 5.67 -4.12 -16.96
N LEU A 64 6.32 -4.78 -16.00
CA LEU A 64 5.85 -4.92 -14.62
C LEU A 64 6.41 -3.78 -13.78
N VAL A 65 5.55 -2.93 -13.25
CA VAL A 65 5.96 -1.74 -12.50
C VAL A 65 5.84 -1.99 -11.00
N LEU A 66 6.96 -1.84 -10.29
CA LEU A 66 7.11 -2.12 -8.86
C LEU A 66 7.31 -0.83 -8.06
N ASN A 67 6.76 -0.77 -6.84
CA ASN A 67 7.07 0.28 -5.88
C ASN A 67 8.21 -0.18 -4.97
N GLU A 68 9.40 0.43 -5.10
CA GLU A 68 10.61 0.02 -4.38
C GLU A 68 10.76 0.66 -3.00
N THR A 69 9.70 1.24 -2.46
CA THR A 69 9.72 1.81 -1.11
C THR A 69 10.03 0.74 -0.07
N ARG A 70 10.80 1.12 0.96
CA ARG A 70 11.15 0.27 2.11
C ARG A 70 10.45 0.77 3.36
N VAL A 71 9.80 -0.16 4.07
CA VAL A 71 9.15 0.14 5.35
C VAL A 71 10.21 0.33 6.42
N ILE A 72 10.08 1.40 7.21
CA ILE A 72 10.89 1.61 8.40
C ILE A 72 10.19 1.04 9.63
N PRO A 73 10.91 0.59 10.67
CA PRO A 73 10.31 0.13 11.93
C PRO A 73 9.79 1.33 12.73
N ALA A 74 8.77 1.98 12.18
CA ALA A 74 8.28 3.30 12.60
C ALA A 74 7.50 3.32 13.92
N ARG A 75 7.21 2.14 14.52
CA ARG A 75 6.45 2.04 15.76
C ARG A 75 7.38 2.00 16.97
N LEU A 76 7.41 3.08 17.75
CA LEU A 76 8.22 3.22 18.93
C LEU A 76 7.35 3.03 20.19
N LEU A 77 7.79 2.18 21.12
CA LEU A 77 7.13 1.94 22.39
C LEU A 77 8.00 2.51 23.50
N GLY A 78 7.48 3.51 24.20
CA GLY A 78 8.17 4.19 25.30
C GLY A 78 7.24 4.45 26.47
N ASN A 79 7.70 5.26 27.39
CA ASN A 79 6.94 5.68 28.58
C ASN A 79 7.01 7.19 28.74
N LYS A 80 5.98 7.77 29.34
CA LYS A 80 6.07 9.11 29.90
C LYS A 80 7.08 9.13 31.05
N GLU A 81 7.61 10.28 31.38
CA GLU A 81 8.38 10.48 32.62
C GLU A 81 7.60 10.04 33.88
N SER A 82 6.28 10.16 33.86
CA SER A 82 5.38 9.69 34.92
C SER A 82 5.11 8.17 34.90
N GLY A 83 5.74 7.39 34.00
CA GLY A 83 5.64 5.93 33.94
C GLY A 83 4.53 5.37 33.04
N GLY A 84 3.66 6.19 32.47
CA GLY A 84 2.58 5.72 31.59
C GLY A 84 3.08 5.29 30.21
N ALA A 85 2.67 4.12 29.73
CA ALA A 85 3.03 3.60 28.41
C ALA A 85 2.55 4.52 27.27
N VAL A 86 3.41 4.68 26.28
CA VAL A 86 3.19 5.49 25.07
C VAL A 86 3.59 4.71 23.83
N GLU A 87 2.75 4.78 22.82
CA GLU A 87 3.07 4.36 21.45
C GLU A 87 3.22 5.61 20.58
N ILE A 88 4.32 5.68 19.83
CA ILE A 88 4.56 6.70 18.79
C ILE A 88 4.68 5.95 17.48
N LEU A 89 3.90 6.34 16.49
CA LEU A 89 4.02 5.83 15.12
C LEU A 89 4.45 6.97 14.22
N LEU A 90 5.72 6.96 13.84
CA LEU A 90 6.31 7.94 12.93
C LEU A 90 5.65 7.82 11.57
N LEU A 91 5.34 8.94 10.91
CA LEU A 91 4.64 8.98 9.61
C LEU A 91 5.54 9.53 8.51
N SER A 92 5.96 10.77 8.66
CA SER A 92 6.79 11.47 7.68
C SER A 92 7.77 12.39 8.37
N LYS A 93 9.00 12.45 7.85
CA LYS A 93 10.01 13.39 8.31
C LYS A 93 9.72 14.78 7.74
N LYS A 94 9.76 15.79 8.59
CA LYS A 94 9.59 17.20 8.27
C LYS A 94 10.83 17.96 8.70
N GLU A 95 10.96 19.19 8.28
CA GLU A 95 12.09 20.04 8.67
C GLU A 95 12.24 20.20 10.20
N ALA A 96 11.11 20.36 10.93
CA ALA A 96 11.09 20.54 12.37
C ALA A 96 11.09 19.23 13.20
N GLY A 97 11.03 18.04 12.56
CA GLY A 97 10.94 16.75 13.26
C GLY A 97 10.13 15.73 12.47
N TRP A 98 9.34 14.90 13.15
CA TRP A 98 8.51 13.88 12.53
C TRP A 98 7.03 14.13 12.81
N GLU A 99 6.21 14.06 11.76
CA GLU A 99 4.80 13.81 11.97
C GLU A 99 4.61 12.40 12.51
N ALA A 100 3.80 12.24 13.53
CA ALA A 100 3.56 10.97 14.18
C ALA A 100 2.12 10.85 14.68
N LEU A 101 1.61 9.62 14.77
CA LEU A 101 0.44 9.34 15.62
C LEU A 101 0.93 8.88 16.99
N VAL A 102 0.28 9.40 18.05
CA VAL A 102 0.64 9.02 19.41
C VAL A 102 -0.56 8.45 20.17
N LYS A 103 -0.29 7.50 21.07
CA LYS A 103 -1.32 6.88 21.91
C LYS A 103 -0.78 6.70 23.33
N PRO A 104 -1.48 7.23 24.35
CA PRO A 104 -2.76 7.96 24.33
C PRO A 104 -2.57 9.46 24.02
N ALA A 105 -3.16 9.96 22.93
CA ALA A 105 -2.96 11.32 22.45
C ALA A 105 -3.39 12.42 23.44
N ARG A 106 -4.50 12.21 24.16
CA ARG A 106 -5.04 13.18 25.13
C ARG A 106 -4.09 13.50 26.30
N ARG A 107 -3.08 12.67 26.52
CA ARG A 107 -2.12 12.80 27.63
C ARG A 107 -0.73 13.24 27.16
N LEU A 108 -0.59 13.61 25.89
CA LEU A 108 0.66 14.02 25.24
C LEU A 108 0.45 15.37 24.55
N SER A 109 0.55 16.43 25.35
CA SER A 109 0.53 17.83 24.89
C SER A 109 1.93 18.30 24.50
N PRO A 110 2.07 19.41 23.74
CA PRO A 110 3.35 20.05 23.49
C PRO A 110 4.17 20.23 24.78
N GLY A 111 5.47 19.95 24.72
CA GLY A 111 6.39 19.89 25.85
C GLY A 111 6.43 18.55 26.59
N SER A 112 5.51 17.61 26.32
CA SER A 112 5.58 16.27 26.90
C SER A 112 6.77 15.51 26.33
N ARG A 113 7.42 14.68 27.17
CA ARG A 113 8.53 13.82 26.77
C ARG A 113 8.20 12.35 26.91
N VAL A 114 8.73 11.57 25.98
CA VAL A 114 8.65 10.11 25.97
C VAL A 114 10.06 9.56 26.05
N ILE A 115 10.28 8.71 27.05
CA ILE A 115 11.57 8.04 27.35
C ILE A 115 11.52 6.58 26.89
N PHE A 116 12.66 6.05 26.51
CA PHE A 116 12.81 4.65 26.09
C PHE A 116 13.74 3.90 27.05
N PRO A 117 13.47 2.62 27.34
CA PRO A 117 14.35 1.80 28.19
C PRO A 117 15.76 1.72 27.63
N HIS A 118 16.76 1.73 28.54
CA HIS A 118 18.18 1.49 28.23
C HIS A 118 18.83 2.51 27.28
N THR A 119 18.29 3.73 27.16
CA THR A 119 18.87 4.81 26.35
C THR A 119 18.60 6.17 26.99
N THR A 120 19.42 7.16 26.63
CA THR A 120 19.22 8.57 27.00
C THR A 120 18.35 9.32 25.99
N VAL A 121 18.13 8.73 24.82
CA VAL A 121 17.29 9.34 23.77
C VAL A 121 15.86 9.50 24.24
N GLN A 122 15.31 10.68 23.98
CA GLN A 122 13.93 11.02 24.28
C GLN A 122 13.23 11.50 23.00
N VAL A 123 11.88 11.46 23.03
CA VAL A 123 11.06 12.11 22.00
C VAL A 123 10.20 13.18 22.69
N GLU A 124 10.32 14.41 22.23
CA GLU A 124 9.52 15.55 22.66
C GLU A 124 8.35 15.76 21.71
N ILE A 125 7.17 16.01 22.28
CA ILE A 125 6.00 16.48 21.53
C ILE A 125 6.18 17.98 21.32
N ILE A 126 6.27 18.42 20.05
CA ILE A 126 6.48 19.83 19.69
C ILE A 126 5.13 20.52 19.51
N ASP A 127 4.22 19.90 18.73
CA ASP A 127 2.96 20.52 18.34
C ASP A 127 1.89 19.46 18.02
N ASP A 128 0.65 19.94 17.84
CA ASP A 128 -0.48 19.15 17.34
C ASP A 128 -0.60 19.35 15.83
N THR A 129 -0.75 18.28 15.05
CA THR A 129 -0.88 18.37 13.60
C THR A 129 -2.32 18.61 13.12
N GLY A 130 -3.28 18.76 14.03
CA GLY A 130 -4.71 18.96 13.72
C GLY A 130 -5.44 17.69 13.27
N ILE A 131 -4.77 16.56 13.15
CA ILE A 131 -5.41 15.26 12.87
C ILE A 131 -5.60 14.49 14.20
N PRO A 132 -6.66 13.69 14.36
CA PRO A 132 -6.89 12.91 15.58
C PRO A 132 -5.70 12.01 15.92
N GLY A 133 -5.06 12.27 17.08
CA GLY A 133 -3.86 11.55 17.53
C GLY A 133 -2.55 12.00 16.90
N GLY A 134 -2.59 12.97 15.97
CA GLY A 134 -1.41 13.49 15.30
C GLY A 134 -0.59 14.42 16.17
N ARG A 135 0.73 14.32 16.09
CA ARG A 135 1.70 15.18 16.75
C ARG A 135 2.90 15.42 15.86
N LEU A 136 3.50 16.59 15.98
CA LEU A 136 4.85 16.83 15.54
C LEU A 136 5.78 16.47 16.69
N VAL A 137 6.76 15.61 16.44
CA VAL A 137 7.67 15.11 17.46
C VAL A 137 9.12 15.29 17.04
N ARG A 138 10.02 15.47 18.01
CA ARG A 138 11.45 15.63 17.78
C ARG A 138 12.25 14.72 18.72
N PHE A 139 13.28 14.10 18.17
CA PHE A 139 14.25 13.35 18.95
C PHE A 139 15.20 14.32 19.71
N ILE A 140 15.46 14.01 20.95
CA ILE A 140 16.40 14.73 21.83
C ILE A 140 17.52 13.75 22.19
N ASP A 141 18.75 14.26 22.25
CA ASP A 141 19.97 13.51 22.55
C ASP A 141 20.17 12.30 21.62
N CYS A 142 19.75 12.44 20.36
CA CYS A 142 19.86 11.42 19.32
C CYS A 142 20.78 11.91 18.19
N ALA A 143 21.98 11.34 18.12
CA ALA A 143 22.93 11.70 17.06
C ALA A 143 22.55 11.11 15.69
N ASP A 144 21.88 9.96 15.69
CA ASP A 144 21.47 9.23 14.47
C ASP A 144 20.05 8.66 14.69
N GLU A 145 19.04 9.41 14.20
CA GLU A 145 17.64 9.02 14.34
C GLU A 145 17.33 7.73 13.59
N GLU A 146 17.90 7.54 12.40
CA GLU A 146 17.62 6.37 11.56
C GLU A 146 18.12 5.09 12.25
N ARG A 147 19.34 5.15 12.76
CA ARG A 147 19.90 4.04 13.52
C ARG A 147 19.06 3.75 14.77
N PHE A 148 18.69 4.78 15.52
CA PHE A 148 17.86 4.62 16.72
C PHE A 148 16.50 4.00 16.40
N ILE A 149 15.82 4.48 15.35
CA ILE A 149 14.54 3.91 14.89
C ILE A 149 14.72 2.44 14.50
N HIS A 150 15.83 2.09 13.86
CA HIS A 150 16.12 0.71 13.48
C HIS A 150 16.37 -0.21 14.69
N GLU A 151 17.03 0.28 15.73
CA GLU A 151 17.40 -0.50 16.92
C GLU A 151 16.21 -0.79 17.84
N ILE A 152 15.31 0.18 18.06
CA ILE A 152 14.23 0.04 19.02
C ILE A 152 12.82 -0.04 18.41
N GLY A 153 12.71 0.34 17.15
CA GLY A 153 11.44 0.39 16.44
C GLY A 153 10.90 -1.00 16.12
N ARG A 154 9.59 -1.07 15.98
CA ARG A 154 8.87 -2.26 15.54
C ARG A 154 8.20 -2.01 14.20
N MET A 155 8.02 -3.07 13.43
CA MET A 155 7.31 -2.99 12.15
C MET A 155 5.88 -2.47 12.38
N PRO A 156 5.45 -1.46 11.62
CA PRO A 156 4.14 -0.83 11.78
C PRO A 156 3.04 -1.64 11.09
N LEU A 157 2.80 -2.87 11.59
CA LEU A 157 1.75 -3.72 11.03
C LEU A 157 0.39 -3.00 11.04
N PRO A 158 -0.42 -3.17 9.99
CA PRO A 158 -1.75 -2.57 9.90
C PRO A 158 -2.69 -3.04 11.01
N PRO A 159 -3.73 -2.26 11.35
CA PRO A 159 -4.58 -2.52 12.52
C PRO A 159 -5.46 -3.78 12.42
N TYR A 160 -5.61 -4.36 11.23
CA TYR A 160 -6.34 -5.63 11.04
C TYR A 160 -5.47 -6.88 11.33
N ILE A 161 -4.15 -6.71 11.48
CA ILE A 161 -3.27 -7.75 12.02
C ILE A 161 -3.31 -7.63 13.54
N ASN A 162 -4.08 -8.52 14.18
CA ASN A 162 -4.41 -8.48 15.60
C ASN A 162 -3.39 -9.24 16.46
N ARG A 163 -2.10 -9.05 16.18
CA ARG A 163 -0.99 -9.59 16.96
C ARG A 163 0.14 -8.56 17.07
N PRO A 164 1.00 -8.66 18.08
CA PRO A 164 2.23 -7.87 18.10
C PRO A 164 3.11 -8.21 16.89
N ALA A 165 3.86 -7.21 16.41
CA ALA A 165 4.91 -7.45 15.44
C ALA A 165 6.03 -8.27 16.09
N ASP A 166 6.52 -9.28 15.37
CA ASP A 166 7.65 -10.11 15.78
C ASP A 166 8.88 -9.89 14.86
N ILE A 167 9.97 -10.62 15.12
CA ILE A 167 11.21 -10.45 14.36
C ILE A 167 11.06 -10.82 12.89
N HIS A 168 10.21 -11.79 12.56
CA HIS A 168 9.97 -12.23 11.18
C HIS A 168 9.26 -11.16 10.35
N ASP A 169 8.49 -10.27 10.98
CA ASP A 169 7.82 -9.17 10.26
C ASP A 169 8.80 -8.18 9.63
N HIS A 170 10.05 -8.10 10.10
CA HIS A 170 11.09 -7.27 9.48
C HIS A 170 11.40 -7.72 8.05
N GLU A 171 11.29 -9.02 7.76
CA GLU A 171 11.46 -9.60 6.43
C GLU A 171 10.12 -9.78 5.70
N CYS A 172 9.12 -10.32 6.40
CA CYS A 172 7.84 -10.67 5.79
C CYS A 172 7.01 -9.45 5.38
N TYR A 173 7.12 -8.32 6.12
CA TYR A 173 6.43 -7.07 5.79
C TYR A 173 7.28 -6.14 4.93
N GLN A 174 8.13 -6.74 4.07
CA GLN A 174 9.04 -6.07 3.15
C GLN A 174 9.03 -6.78 1.80
N THR A 175 9.05 -6.03 0.69
CA THR A 175 9.25 -6.62 -0.64
C THR A 175 10.72 -7.03 -0.82
N VAL A 176 10.97 -8.07 -1.60
CA VAL A 176 12.34 -8.54 -1.90
C VAL A 176 13.16 -7.53 -2.71
N TYR A 177 12.50 -6.51 -3.26
CA TYR A 177 13.12 -5.46 -4.06
C TYR A 177 13.06 -4.07 -3.40
N ALA A 178 12.70 -4.00 -2.11
CA ALA A 178 12.65 -2.74 -1.35
C ALA A 178 14.03 -2.08 -1.24
N ARG A 179 14.13 -0.79 -1.57
CA ARG A 179 15.38 -0.02 -1.59
C ARG A 179 15.34 1.24 -0.73
N GLN A 180 14.43 2.16 -1.04
CA GLN A 180 14.40 3.49 -0.41
C GLN A 180 13.53 3.49 0.84
N ALA A 181 14.16 3.70 2.00
CA ALA A 181 13.47 3.79 3.29
C ALA A 181 12.61 5.06 3.40
N GLY A 182 11.47 4.99 4.10
CA GLY A 182 10.60 6.15 4.32
C GLY A 182 9.11 5.81 4.41
N SER A 183 8.73 4.57 4.08
CA SER A 183 7.32 4.15 4.14
C SER A 183 6.96 3.59 5.51
N VAL A 184 5.72 3.82 5.92
CA VAL A 184 5.14 3.22 7.13
C VAL A 184 4.19 2.04 6.82
N ALA A 185 4.02 1.73 5.54
CA ALA A 185 3.30 0.54 5.10
C ALA A 185 3.96 -0.07 3.86
N ALA A 186 3.93 -1.39 3.76
CA ALA A 186 4.47 -2.10 2.60
C ALA A 186 3.56 -1.95 1.38
N PRO A 187 4.11 -1.92 0.15
CA PRO A 187 3.34 -2.11 -1.09
C PRO A 187 2.95 -3.59 -1.20
N THR A 188 1.87 -3.96 -0.52
CA THR A 188 1.57 -5.36 -0.12
C THR A 188 1.39 -6.33 -1.28
N ALA A 189 0.95 -5.87 -2.46
CA ALA A 189 0.91 -6.70 -3.67
C ALA A 189 2.30 -7.18 -4.11
N GLY A 190 3.35 -6.48 -3.70
CA GLY A 190 4.74 -6.88 -3.95
C GLY A 190 5.29 -7.91 -2.99
N LEU A 191 4.62 -8.18 -1.87
CA LEU A 191 5.08 -9.14 -0.87
C LEU A 191 5.09 -10.59 -1.38
N HIS A 192 4.32 -10.87 -2.41
CA HIS A 192 4.20 -12.22 -2.98
C HIS A 192 5.38 -12.62 -3.87
N PHE A 193 6.20 -11.66 -4.33
CA PHE A 193 7.33 -11.96 -5.19
C PHE A 193 8.48 -12.56 -4.40
N THR A 194 9.13 -13.53 -5.03
CA THR A 194 10.46 -14.03 -4.67
C THR A 194 11.50 -13.52 -5.67
N PRO A 195 12.80 -13.50 -5.32
CA PRO A 195 13.86 -13.18 -6.28
C PRO A 195 13.83 -14.09 -7.51
N GLU A 196 13.55 -15.39 -7.31
CA GLU A 196 13.48 -16.41 -8.35
C GLU A 196 12.34 -16.14 -9.34
N LEU A 197 11.15 -15.77 -8.83
CA LEU A 197 10.01 -15.44 -9.69
C LEU A 197 10.27 -14.18 -10.53
N LEU A 198 10.91 -13.15 -9.95
CA LEU A 198 11.32 -11.95 -10.68
C LEU A 198 12.35 -12.28 -11.76
N GLN A 199 13.31 -13.15 -11.46
CA GLN A 199 14.29 -13.61 -12.44
C GLN A 199 13.63 -14.39 -13.59
N GLN A 200 12.71 -15.32 -13.27
CA GLN A 200 11.95 -16.05 -14.26
C GLN A 200 11.15 -15.13 -15.20
N LEU A 201 10.54 -14.06 -14.68
CA LEU A 201 9.84 -13.07 -15.50
C LEU A 201 10.81 -12.32 -16.41
N THR A 202 11.97 -11.92 -15.87
CA THR A 202 13.02 -11.25 -16.65
C THR A 202 13.58 -12.15 -17.75
N ASP A 203 13.84 -13.42 -17.47
CA ASP A 203 14.32 -14.42 -18.45
C ASP A 203 13.28 -14.67 -19.56
N LYS A 204 12.00 -14.48 -19.24
CA LYS A 204 10.90 -14.52 -20.22
C LYS A 204 10.82 -13.27 -21.11
N GLY A 205 11.64 -12.25 -20.83
CA GLY A 205 11.62 -10.98 -21.56
C GLY A 205 10.60 -9.96 -21.04
N VAL A 206 10.11 -10.15 -19.82
CA VAL A 206 9.31 -9.13 -19.12
C VAL A 206 10.23 -8.04 -18.58
N GLU A 207 9.91 -6.80 -18.88
CA GLU A 207 10.66 -5.66 -18.37
C GLU A 207 10.21 -5.29 -16.95
N ILE A 208 11.18 -5.02 -16.06
CA ILE A 208 10.91 -4.59 -14.67
C ILE A 208 11.22 -3.10 -14.56
N ALA A 209 10.19 -2.30 -14.37
CA ALA A 209 10.30 -0.88 -14.07
C ALA A 209 10.08 -0.61 -12.58
N ARG A 210 10.70 0.42 -12.03
CA ARG A 210 10.59 0.77 -10.61
C ARG A 210 10.21 2.23 -10.45
N LEU A 211 9.37 2.50 -9.46
CA LEU A 211 9.06 3.84 -8.99
C LEU A 211 9.06 3.86 -7.46
N LEU A 212 9.09 5.04 -6.89
CA LEU A 212 8.93 5.26 -5.47
C LEU A 212 7.56 5.88 -5.18
N LEU A 213 6.86 5.34 -4.21
CA LEU A 213 5.78 6.02 -3.49
C LEU A 213 5.86 5.61 -2.03
N HIS A 214 6.04 6.57 -1.15
CA HIS A 214 6.02 6.32 0.29
C HIS A 214 4.58 6.21 0.79
N VAL A 215 4.21 4.99 1.18
CA VAL A 215 2.84 4.67 1.61
C VAL A 215 2.62 5.17 3.03
N GLY A 216 1.66 6.08 3.17
CA GLY A 216 1.22 6.59 4.47
C GLY A 216 0.09 5.75 5.07
N LEU A 217 -0.20 5.97 6.36
CA LEU A 217 -1.31 5.30 7.07
C LEU A 217 -2.69 5.65 6.52
N GLY A 218 -2.80 6.74 5.77
CA GLY A 218 -4.05 7.16 5.13
C GLY A 218 -4.66 6.10 4.23
N THR A 219 -3.82 5.24 3.63
CA THR A 219 -4.22 4.13 2.78
C THR A 219 -5.10 3.09 3.51
N PHE A 220 -4.95 2.96 4.83
CA PHE A 220 -5.75 2.04 5.65
C PHE A 220 -6.97 2.69 6.31
N ARG A 221 -7.19 4.00 6.11
CA ARG A 221 -8.37 4.66 6.66
C ARG A 221 -9.60 4.33 5.82
N PRO A 222 -10.71 3.94 6.47
CA PRO A 222 -11.95 3.70 5.75
C PRO A 222 -12.51 5.01 5.16
N VAL A 223 -13.17 4.90 4.04
CA VAL A 223 -14.02 5.98 3.52
C VAL A 223 -15.24 6.08 4.43
N VAL A 224 -15.51 7.27 4.97
CA VAL A 224 -16.60 7.50 5.95
C VAL A 224 -17.73 8.37 5.39
N VAL A 225 -17.55 8.90 4.18
CA VAL A 225 -18.55 9.72 3.49
C VAL A 225 -19.52 8.83 2.72
N GLU A 226 -20.80 9.18 2.70
CA GLU A 226 -21.83 8.39 2.02
C GLU A 226 -21.71 8.50 0.49
N ASP A 227 -21.46 9.70 -0.01
CA ASP A 227 -21.09 9.94 -1.40
C ASP A 227 -19.55 9.92 -1.52
N ILE A 228 -19.03 8.89 -2.16
CA ILE A 228 -17.57 8.65 -2.27
C ILE A 228 -16.84 9.81 -2.98
N ARG A 229 -17.52 10.61 -3.82
CA ARG A 229 -16.92 11.77 -4.49
C ARG A 229 -16.47 12.86 -3.52
N GLN A 230 -17.00 12.87 -2.29
CA GLN A 230 -16.63 13.81 -1.24
C GLN A 230 -15.42 13.35 -0.43
N HIS A 231 -14.93 12.11 -0.67
CA HIS A 231 -13.75 11.60 0.02
C HIS A 231 -12.50 12.34 -0.42
N LYS A 232 -11.67 12.71 0.56
CA LYS A 232 -10.37 13.35 0.33
C LYS A 232 -9.26 12.35 0.65
N MET A 233 -8.48 12.01 -0.37
CA MET A 233 -7.29 11.19 -0.20
C MET A 233 -6.19 11.99 0.50
N HIS A 234 -5.37 11.28 1.28
CA HIS A 234 -4.12 11.83 1.79
C HIS A 234 -3.10 11.95 0.67
N GLU A 235 -2.22 12.94 0.82
CA GLU A 235 -1.08 13.11 -0.06
C GLU A 235 0.00 12.10 0.27
N GLU A 236 0.61 11.52 -0.77
CA GLU A 236 1.71 10.58 -0.67
C GLU A 236 2.79 10.97 -1.66
N HIS A 237 4.03 11.02 -1.16
CA HIS A 237 5.18 11.40 -1.96
C HIS A 237 5.55 10.30 -2.95
N TYR A 238 5.76 10.69 -4.22
CA TYR A 238 6.22 9.78 -5.27
C TYR A 238 7.45 10.34 -6.00
N GLU A 239 8.21 9.42 -6.58
CA GLU A 239 9.31 9.73 -7.49
C GLU A 239 9.35 8.72 -8.64
N ILE A 240 9.62 9.22 -9.86
CA ILE A 240 9.87 8.41 -11.03
C ILE A 240 11.09 8.94 -11.79
N THR A 241 12.03 8.05 -12.08
CA THR A 241 13.28 8.42 -12.75
C THR A 241 13.07 8.65 -14.25
N PRO A 242 13.98 9.41 -14.93
CA PRO A 242 13.97 9.54 -16.38
C PRO A 242 14.03 8.19 -17.10
N ASP A 243 14.84 7.26 -16.62
CA ASP A 243 15.00 5.93 -17.20
C ASP A 243 13.69 5.12 -17.11
N THR A 244 13.02 5.14 -15.97
CA THR A 244 11.73 4.48 -15.78
C THR A 244 10.66 5.07 -16.71
N ALA A 245 10.56 6.41 -16.78
CA ALA A 245 9.60 7.06 -17.67
C ALA A 245 9.88 6.72 -19.16
N HIS A 246 11.15 6.70 -19.55
CA HIS A 246 11.57 6.31 -20.90
C HIS A 246 11.19 4.87 -21.22
N GLN A 247 11.49 3.92 -20.32
CA GLN A 247 11.14 2.50 -20.46
C GLN A 247 9.63 2.31 -20.66
N LEU A 248 8.80 2.97 -19.83
CA LEU A 248 7.34 2.91 -19.92
C LEU A 248 6.82 3.48 -21.25
N ASN A 249 7.39 4.60 -21.72
CA ASN A 249 7.02 5.21 -22.99
C ASN A 249 7.40 4.30 -24.19
N GLN A 250 8.57 3.65 -24.14
CA GLN A 250 8.96 2.68 -25.16
C GLN A 250 8.00 1.48 -25.21
N ALA A 251 7.59 0.95 -24.06
CA ALA A 251 6.62 -0.14 -24.00
C ALA A 251 5.29 0.27 -24.68
N ARG A 252 4.79 1.47 -24.38
CA ARG A 252 3.58 2.03 -25.01
C ARG A 252 3.71 2.14 -26.54
N GLN A 253 4.84 2.66 -27.03
CA GLN A 253 5.11 2.76 -28.48
C GLN A 253 5.13 1.41 -29.18
N LYS A 254 5.59 0.35 -28.48
CA LYS A 254 5.60 -1.04 -28.97
C LYS A 254 4.25 -1.77 -28.78
N GLY A 255 3.21 -1.09 -28.25
CA GLY A 255 1.91 -1.71 -27.96
C GLY A 255 1.94 -2.74 -26.85
N LYS A 256 2.92 -2.67 -25.94
CA LYS A 256 3.08 -3.56 -24.79
C LYS A 256 2.30 -3.06 -23.57
N ARG A 257 1.89 -4.00 -22.71
CA ARG A 257 1.10 -3.66 -21.52
C ARG A 257 1.99 -3.10 -20.40
N VAL A 258 1.44 -2.11 -19.70
CA VAL A 258 1.99 -1.62 -18.43
C VAL A 258 1.15 -2.21 -17.31
N ILE A 259 1.76 -3.10 -16.53
CA ILE A 259 1.14 -3.87 -15.46
C ILE A 259 1.58 -3.29 -14.12
N ALA A 260 0.65 -2.71 -13.38
CA ALA A 260 0.92 -2.14 -12.07
C ALA A 260 0.89 -3.22 -10.99
N VAL A 261 1.91 -3.25 -10.12
CA VAL A 261 1.93 -4.06 -8.91
C VAL A 261 1.55 -3.21 -7.71
N GLY A 262 0.29 -3.32 -7.31
CA GLY A 262 -0.32 -2.54 -6.22
C GLY A 262 -1.01 -1.26 -6.68
N THR A 263 -1.99 -0.87 -5.88
CA THR A 263 -2.81 0.34 -6.10
C THR A 263 -1.99 1.64 -5.99
N THR A 264 -0.90 1.63 -5.22
CA THR A 264 0.04 2.75 -5.12
C THR A 264 0.73 3.02 -6.44
N VAL A 265 1.15 1.98 -7.15
CA VAL A 265 1.74 2.09 -8.50
C VAL A 265 0.72 2.66 -9.49
N VAL A 266 -0.52 2.17 -9.46
CA VAL A 266 -1.60 2.72 -10.29
C VAL A 266 -1.76 4.22 -10.06
N ARG A 267 -1.86 4.65 -8.80
CA ARG A 267 -2.07 6.07 -8.46
C ARG A 267 -0.92 6.94 -8.94
N THR A 268 0.32 6.48 -8.81
CA THR A 268 1.50 7.19 -9.32
C THR A 268 1.47 7.28 -10.84
N LEU A 269 1.32 6.16 -11.55
CA LEU A 269 1.31 6.13 -13.01
C LEU A 269 0.21 7.01 -13.60
N GLU A 270 -1.00 6.93 -13.03
CA GLU A 270 -2.13 7.77 -13.47
C GLU A 270 -1.96 9.25 -13.08
N THR A 271 -1.08 9.59 -12.14
CA THR A 271 -0.76 10.98 -11.78
C THR A 271 0.19 11.60 -12.79
N ILE A 272 1.22 10.86 -13.20
CA ILE A 272 2.30 11.37 -14.06
C ILE A 272 2.00 11.20 -15.56
N TYR A 273 0.97 10.47 -15.93
CA TYR A 273 0.63 10.23 -17.34
C TYR A 273 -0.10 11.45 -17.95
N GLN A 274 0.56 12.10 -18.92
CA GLN A 274 0.02 13.22 -19.70
C GLN A 274 0.47 13.05 -21.16
N GLN A 275 -0.29 12.25 -21.95
CA GLN A 275 0.10 11.84 -23.32
C GLN A 275 1.44 11.07 -23.37
N GLY A 276 1.87 10.53 -22.23
CA GLY A 276 3.11 9.80 -21.98
C GLY A 276 3.48 9.88 -20.51
N TYR A 277 4.45 9.06 -20.08
CA TYR A 277 4.97 9.12 -18.71
C TYR A 277 6.07 10.17 -18.61
N HIS A 278 5.97 11.02 -17.59
CA HIS A 278 6.95 12.09 -17.34
C HIS A 278 7.73 11.77 -16.05
N PRO A 279 9.07 11.92 -16.09
CA PRO A 279 9.87 11.77 -14.88
C PRO A 279 9.63 12.96 -13.93
N GLY A 280 9.89 12.73 -12.65
CA GLY A 280 9.80 13.78 -11.63
C GLY A 280 9.42 13.23 -10.28
N GLN A 281 9.32 14.12 -9.32
CA GLN A 281 8.85 13.86 -7.96
C GLN A 281 7.73 14.82 -7.60
N GLY A 282 6.88 14.41 -6.66
CA GLY A 282 5.75 15.22 -6.22
C GLY A 282 4.87 14.48 -5.22
N GLU A 283 3.71 15.07 -4.97
CA GLU A 283 2.70 14.50 -4.11
C GLU A 283 1.50 14.04 -4.94
N THR A 284 0.92 12.90 -4.59
CA THR A 284 -0.33 12.44 -5.20
C THR A 284 -1.41 12.21 -4.15
N ASN A 285 -2.55 12.81 -4.35
CA ASN A 285 -3.79 12.55 -3.61
C ASN A 285 -4.87 11.99 -4.54
N LYS A 286 -4.46 11.37 -5.65
CA LYS A 286 -5.36 10.86 -6.67
C LYS A 286 -6.29 9.80 -6.09
N PHE A 287 -7.60 10.07 -6.13
CA PHE A 287 -8.66 9.15 -5.76
C PHE A 287 -9.30 8.59 -7.03
N ILE A 288 -9.18 7.28 -7.21
CA ILE A 288 -9.68 6.56 -8.39
C ILE A 288 -10.90 5.73 -7.97
N TYR A 289 -12.02 5.95 -8.63
CA TYR A 289 -13.29 5.25 -8.41
C TYR A 289 -14.03 5.07 -9.75
N PRO A 290 -15.08 4.26 -9.85
CA PRO A 290 -15.81 4.00 -11.08
C PRO A 290 -16.24 5.26 -11.82
N GLY A 291 -15.99 5.26 -13.14
CA GLY A 291 -16.09 6.43 -14.01
C GLY A 291 -14.72 7.02 -14.39
N TYR A 292 -13.65 6.65 -13.67
CA TYR A 292 -12.29 7.02 -14.05
C TYR A 292 -11.85 6.30 -15.33
N ARG A 293 -11.15 7.01 -16.21
CA ARG A 293 -10.58 6.45 -17.45
C ARG A 293 -9.07 6.27 -17.26
N PHE A 294 -8.64 5.03 -17.16
CA PHE A 294 -7.23 4.68 -17.07
C PHE A 294 -6.51 4.99 -18.38
N GLN A 295 -5.34 5.59 -18.28
CA GLN A 295 -4.47 5.96 -19.39
C GLN A 295 -3.07 5.36 -19.23
N GLY A 296 -2.56 5.31 -18.01
CA GLY A 296 -1.21 4.88 -17.68
C GLY A 296 -1.11 3.39 -17.28
N VAL A 297 -2.23 2.64 -17.17
CA VAL A 297 -2.21 1.26 -16.67
C VAL A 297 -3.13 0.36 -17.49
N ASP A 298 -2.62 -0.81 -17.90
CA ASP A 298 -3.39 -1.80 -18.66
C ASP A 298 -3.88 -2.96 -17.81
N ALA A 299 -3.12 -3.36 -16.79
CA ALA A 299 -3.44 -4.47 -15.90
C ALA A 299 -2.97 -4.15 -14.47
N LEU A 300 -3.59 -4.80 -13.49
CA LEU A 300 -3.30 -4.59 -12.08
C LEU A 300 -3.14 -5.92 -11.34
N LEU A 301 -2.00 -6.09 -10.69
CA LEU A 301 -1.79 -7.11 -9.67
C LEU A 301 -1.96 -6.48 -8.29
N THR A 302 -2.86 -6.99 -7.47
CA THR A 302 -3.21 -6.41 -6.16
C THR A 302 -3.63 -7.46 -5.16
N ASN A 303 -3.74 -7.10 -3.88
CA ASN A 303 -4.38 -7.93 -2.85
C ASN A 303 -5.90 -7.74 -2.88
N PHE A 304 -6.62 -8.57 -2.10
CA PHE A 304 -8.02 -8.33 -1.77
C PHE A 304 -8.13 -7.26 -0.69
N HIS A 305 -9.03 -6.29 -0.90
CA HIS A 305 -9.17 -5.09 -0.08
C HIS A 305 -10.41 -5.11 0.82
N LEU A 306 -10.43 -4.22 1.84
CA LEU A 306 -11.54 -4.05 2.78
C LEU A 306 -12.83 -3.58 2.11
N PRO A 307 -13.99 -4.01 2.63
CA PRO A 307 -15.26 -3.36 2.32
C PRO A 307 -15.18 -1.85 2.53
N GLY A 308 -15.74 -1.08 1.58
CA GLY A 308 -15.81 0.37 1.66
C GLY A 308 -14.46 1.11 1.59
N SER A 309 -13.36 0.44 1.23
CA SER A 309 -12.05 1.08 1.09
C SER A 309 -11.88 1.79 -0.25
N SER A 310 -11.06 2.85 -0.26
CA SER A 310 -10.65 3.53 -1.50
C SER A 310 -9.92 2.60 -2.48
N LEU A 311 -9.26 1.58 -1.97
CA LEU A 311 -8.55 0.58 -2.77
C LEU A 311 -9.53 -0.35 -3.51
N LEU A 312 -10.62 -0.77 -2.86
CA LEU A 312 -11.69 -1.53 -3.51
C LEU A 312 -12.36 -0.70 -4.62
N MET A 313 -12.54 0.60 -4.39
CA MET A 313 -13.10 1.52 -5.39
C MET A 313 -12.21 1.63 -6.62
N LEU A 314 -10.89 1.66 -6.44
CA LEU A 314 -9.91 1.63 -7.54
C LEU A 314 -10.01 0.32 -8.33
N VAL A 315 -10.09 -0.81 -7.66
CA VAL A 315 -10.30 -2.13 -8.30
C VAL A 315 -11.60 -2.11 -9.10
N ALA A 316 -12.68 -1.63 -8.50
CA ALA A 316 -13.98 -1.51 -9.16
C ALA A 316 -13.98 -0.51 -10.33
N ALA A 317 -13.12 0.51 -10.30
CA ALA A 317 -12.93 1.42 -11.41
C ALA A 317 -12.26 0.73 -12.61
N LEU A 318 -11.31 -0.19 -12.35
CA LEU A 318 -10.58 -0.90 -13.39
C LEU A 318 -11.36 -2.09 -13.97
N ALA A 319 -11.94 -2.91 -13.10
CA ALA A 319 -12.63 -4.14 -13.48
C ALA A 319 -14.13 -3.96 -13.77
N GLY A 320 -14.72 -2.87 -13.28
CA GLY A 320 -16.18 -2.70 -13.21
C GLY A 320 -16.75 -3.25 -11.89
N ILE A 321 -17.81 -2.60 -11.38
CA ILE A 321 -18.41 -2.92 -10.07
C ILE A 321 -18.92 -4.37 -10.01
N GLU A 322 -19.65 -4.80 -11.03
CA GLU A 322 -20.29 -6.12 -11.02
C GLU A 322 -19.26 -7.25 -11.09
N LEU A 323 -18.23 -7.10 -11.93
CA LEU A 323 -17.15 -8.09 -12.02
C LEU A 323 -16.31 -8.11 -10.73
N THR A 324 -16.05 -6.95 -10.12
CA THR A 324 -15.38 -6.85 -8.83
C THR A 324 -16.19 -7.56 -7.75
N ARG A 325 -17.51 -7.33 -7.67
CA ARG A 325 -18.39 -8.01 -6.72
C ARG A 325 -18.37 -9.51 -6.92
N HIS A 326 -18.46 -9.98 -8.17
CA HIS A 326 -18.38 -11.40 -8.52
C HIS A 326 -17.05 -12.01 -8.09
N ALA A 327 -15.93 -11.35 -8.37
CA ALA A 327 -14.59 -11.80 -7.97
C ALA A 327 -14.43 -11.91 -6.44
N TYR A 328 -14.94 -10.92 -5.69
CA TYR A 328 -14.87 -10.93 -4.23
C TYR A 328 -15.79 -11.99 -3.60
N GLN A 329 -17.00 -12.19 -4.14
CA GLN A 329 -17.89 -13.29 -3.71
C GLN A 329 -17.29 -14.66 -4.01
N HIS A 330 -16.64 -14.81 -5.17
CA HIS A 330 -15.89 -16.02 -5.50
C HIS A 330 -14.75 -16.24 -4.50
N ALA A 331 -13.93 -15.23 -4.26
CA ALA A 331 -12.81 -15.32 -3.33
C ALA A 331 -13.24 -15.71 -1.90
N ILE A 332 -14.35 -15.13 -1.40
CA ILE A 332 -14.90 -15.47 -0.08
C ILE A 332 -15.38 -16.94 -0.07
N ARG A 333 -16.14 -17.37 -1.06
CA ARG A 333 -16.67 -18.73 -1.15
C ARG A 333 -15.56 -19.78 -1.24
N GLU A 334 -14.50 -19.47 -2.00
CA GLU A 334 -13.35 -20.36 -2.19
C GLU A 334 -12.31 -20.26 -1.07
N GLY A 335 -12.55 -19.42 -0.04
CA GLY A 335 -11.69 -19.30 1.13
C GLY A 335 -10.34 -18.61 0.83
N TYR A 336 -10.30 -17.65 -0.10
CA TYR A 336 -9.14 -16.76 -0.28
C TYR A 336 -8.89 -15.95 0.97
N ARG A 337 -7.62 -15.66 1.22
CA ARG A 337 -7.21 -14.82 2.34
C ARG A 337 -7.11 -13.36 1.90
N PHE A 338 -7.49 -12.48 2.79
CA PHE A 338 -7.62 -11.05 2.51
C PHE A 338 -6.50 -10.22 3.14
N PHE A 339 -6.25 -9.05 2.60
CA PHE A 339 -5.32 -8.01 3.02
C PHE A 339 -3.84 -8.31 2.79
N SER A 340 -2.95 -7.62 3.58
CA SER A 340 -1.50 -7.54 3.36
C SER A 340 -0.81 -8.88 3.22
N TYR A 341 -1.14 -9.83 4.08
CA TYR A 341 -0.60 -11.19 4.08
C TYR A 341 -1.53 -12.22 3.41
N GLY A 342 -2.59 -11.72 2.78
CA GLY A 342 -3.57 -12.55 2.07
C GLY A 342 -3.08 -13.02 0.71
N ASP A 343 -4.04 -13.33 -0.15
CA ASP A 343 -3.82 -13.79 -1.50
C ASP A 343 -3.86 -12.63 -2.51
N ALA A 344 -3.50 -12.91 -3.75
CA ALA A 344 -3.39 -11.92 -4.81
C ALA A 344 -4.52 -12.04 -5.83
N MET A 345 -4.78 -10.95 -6.55
CA MET A 345 -5.68 -10.87 -7.70
C MET A 345 -4.96 -10.17 -8.85
N LEU A 346 -5.00 -10.78 -10.03
CA LEU A 346 -4.51 -10.19 -11.30
C LEU A 346 -5.71 -9.83 -12.17
N ILE A 347 -5.84 -8.57 -12.53
CA ILE A 347 -6.90 -8.01 -13.39
C ILE A 347 -6.28 -7.67 -14.74
N ILE A 348 -6.69 -8.40 -15.81
CA ILE A 348 -6.16 -8.28 -17.18
C ILE A 348 -7.25 -7.94 -18.20
#